data_248891573601fbcf3ba04d42e52b0ff6
#
_entry.id   248891573601fbcf3ba04d42e52b0ff6
#
_cell.length_a   1.000
_cell.length_b   1.000
_cell.length_c   1.000
_cell.angle_alpha   90.00
_cell.angle_beta   90.00
_cell.angle_gamma   90.00
#
_symmetry.space_group_name_H-M   'P 1'
#
loop_
_entity.id
_entity.type
_entity.pdbx_description
1 polymer ?
#
loop_
_entity_poly.entity_id
_entity_poly.type
_entity_poly.pdbx_seq_one_letter_code
_entity_poly.pdbx_strand_id
1 'polypeptide(L)'
;MWPEGKGFAVAFTFDFDAEEGVIGGDPANADRPGVLSQGTYGAKVAVPLVLELLATKGVTATFFIPGRVAERHPGRVEAIVA
;
A
#
# COMPACT_ATOMS: atom_id res chain seq x y z
N MET A 1 23.91 -19.54 4.45
CA MET A 1 22.51 -19.14 4.42
C MET A 1 22.33 -17.72 3.96
N TRP A 2 22.93 -16.75 4.63
CA TRP A 2 22.93 -15.37 4.16
C TRP A 2 23.91 -15.18 3.03
N PRO A 3 23.67 -14.20 2.13
CA PRO A 3 24.69 -13.82 1.16
C PRO A 3 26.00 -13.45 1.84
N GLU A 4 27.10 -13.63 1.13
CA GLU A 4 28.44 -13.36 1.68
C GLU A 4 28.52 -11.93 2.23
N GLY A 5 29.08 -11.80 3.41
CA GLY A 5 29.23 -10.53 4.09
C GLY A 5 27.99 -10.02 4.80
N LYS A 6 26.88 -10.78 4.77
CA LYS A 6 25.61 -10.38 5.39
C LYS A 6 25.35 -11.20 6.65
N GLY A 7 25.12 -10.53 7.77
CA GLY A 7 24.75 -11.19 9.05
C GLY A 7 23.26 -11.26 9.28
N PHE A 8 22.46 -10.44 8.59
CA PHE A 8 20.99 -10.40 8.73
C PHE A 8 20.39 -9.71 7.51
N ALA A 9 19.06 -9.80 7.41
CA ALA A 9 18.29 -9.09 6.38
C ALA A 9 17.08 -8.41 7.01
N VAL A 10 16.67 -7.28 6.45
CA VAL A 10 15.47 -6.56 6.84
C VAL A 10 14.61 -6.36 5.60
N ALA A 11 13.32 -6.66 5.70
CA ALA A 11 12.36 -6.41 4.64
C ALA A 11 11.34 -5.38 5.13
N PHE A 12 11.08 -4.37 4.30
CA PHE A 12 9.99 -3.42 4.53
C PHE A 12 8.81 -3.84 3.65
N THR A 13 7.65 -4.06 4.28
CA THR A 13 6.44 -4.44 3.57
C THR A 13 5.32 -3.49 3.92
N PHE A 14 4.46 -3.22 2.95
CA PHE A 14 3.31 -2.34 3.13
C PHE A 14 2.08 -3.01 2.53
N ASP A 15 0.97 -2.95 3.25
CA ASP A 15 -0.33 -3.42 2.76
C ASP A 15 -1.09 -2.21 2.22
N PHE A 16 -1.38 -2.23 0.92
CA PHE A 16 -2.16 -1.17 0.30
C PHE A 16 -3.59 -1.67 0.11
N ASP A 17 -4.39 -1.56 1.17
CA ASP A 17 -5.77 -2.07 1.20
C ASP A 17 -6.80 -1.02 0.83
N ALA A 18 -6.48 0.26 0.98
CA ALA A 18 -7.42 1.36 0.71
C ALA A 18 -8.81 1.04 1.26
N GLU A 19 -9.86 1.18 0.44
CA GLU A 19 -11.23 0.92 0.88
C GLU A 19 -11.48 -0.55 1.26
N GLU A 20 -10.72 -1.48 0.71
CA GLU A 20 -10.92 -2.91 0.98
C GLU A 20 -10.66 -3.27 2.44
N GLY A 21 -9.76 -2.56 3.12
CA GLY A 21 -9.54 -2.75 4.55
C GLY A 21 -10.78 -2.47 5.37
N VAL A 22 -11.56 -1.44 4.97
CA VAL A 22 -12.81 -1.05 5.63
C VAL A 22 -13.95 -1.98 5.24
N ILE A 23 -14.08 -2.28 3.94
CA ILE A 23 -15.13 -3.16 3.41
C ILE A 23 -14.95 -4.58 3.96
N GLY A 24 -13.72 -5.06 4.03
CA GLY A 24 -13.41 -6.39 4.56
C GLY A 24 -13.79 -6.57 6.02
N GLY A 25 -13.72 -5.48 6.83
CA GLY A 25 -14.14 -5.51 8.21
C GLY A 25 -15.66 -5.59 8.37
N ASP A 26 -16.41 -4.90 7.50
CA ASP A 26 -17.87 -4.92 7.47
C ASP A 26 -18.32 -4.60 6.05
N PRO A 27 -18.86 -5.59 5.31
CA PRO A 27 -19.30 -5.38 3.92
C PRO A 27 -20.30 -4.24 3.74
N ALA A 28 -21.11 -3.91 4.77
CA ALA A 28 -22.04 -2.79 4.71
C ALA A 28 -21.32 -1.44 4.53
N ASN A 29 -20.04 -1.36 4.85
CA ASN A 29 -19.25 -0.14 4.66
C ASN A 29 -19.12 0.27 3.19
N ALA A 30 -19.37 -0.64 2.25
CA ALA A 30 -19.39 -0.30 0.83
C ALA A 30 -20.44 0.76 0.49
N ASP A 31 -21.50 0.86 1.30
CA ASP A 31 -22.59 1.83 1.13
C ASP A 31 -22.49 3.02 2.09
N ARG A 32 -21.35 3.20 2.74
CA ARG A 32 -21.13 4.27 3.73
C ARG A 32 -20.02 5.22 3.26
N PRO A 33 -20.36 6.31 2.56
CA PRO A 33 -19.36 7.20 1.97
C PRO A 33 -18.34 7.77 2.95
N GLY A 34 -18.77 8.13 4.16
CA GLY A 34 -17.87 8.67 5.17
C GLY A 34 -16.83 7.67 5.63
N VAL A 35 -17.22 6.39 5.75
CA VAL A 35 -16.31 5.31 6.14
C VAL A 35 -15.37 4.98 4.97
N LEU A 36 -15.89 4.91 3.75
CA LEU A 36 -15.07 4.67 2.56
C LEU A 36 -14.01 5.75 2.37
N SER A 37 -14.32 7.00 2.68
CA SER A 37 -13.36 8.10 2.59
C SER A 37 -12.14 7.88 3.47
N GLN A 38 -12.31 7.25 4.63
CA GLN A 38 -11.19 6.91 5.50
C GLN A 38 -10.27 5.88 4.84
N GLY A 39 -10.86 4.90 4.15
CA GLY A 39 -10.11 3.90 3.41
C GLY A 39 -9.37 4.47 2.21
N THR A 40 -9.96 5.46 1.52
CA THR A 40 -9.31 6.06 0.35
C THR A 40 -8.09 6.91 0.71
N TYR A 41 -7.92 7.28 1.96
CA TYR A 41 -6.73 8.02 2.42
C TYR A 41 -5.44 7.30 1.99
N GLY A 42 -5.40 5.97 2.08
CA GLY A 42 -4.23 5.20 1.69
C GLY A 42 -3.84 5.44 0.24
N ALA A 43 -4.82 5.46 -0.67
CA ALA A 43 -4.54 5.68 -2.09
C ALA A 43 -4.21 7.13 -2.40
N LYS A 44 -4.93 8.08 -1.79
CA LYS A 44 -4.81 9.50 -2.15
C LYS A 44 -3.64 10.19 -1.48
N VAL A 45 -3.30 9.81 -0.26
CA VAL A 45 -2.34 10.54 0.56
C VAL A 45 -1.19 9.65 1.03
N ALA A 46 -1.49 8.52 1.67
CA ALA A 46 -0.47 7.70 2.32
C ALA A 46 0.51 7.07 1.33
N VAL A 47 0.03 6.48 0.23
CA VAL A 47 0.91 5.84 -0.76
C VAL A 47 1.89 6.84 -1.37
N PRO A 48 1.45 8.01 -1.87
CA PRO A 48 2.40 9.01 -2.37
C PRO A 48 3.45 9.43 -1.34
N LEU A 49 3.07 9.61 -0.07
CA LEU A 49 4.00 9.98 0.99
C LEU A 49 5.02 8.89 1.26
N VAL A 50 4.57 7.63 1.32
CA VAL A 50 5.47 6.49 1.55
C VAL A 50 6.45 6.34 0.39
N LEU A 51 5.98 6.45 -0.85
CA LEU A 51 6.84 6.35 -2.03
C LEU A 51 7.90 7.46 -2.05
N GLU A 52 7.52 8.68 -1.70
CA GLU A 52 8.45 9.79 -1.60
C GLU A 52 9.52 9.53 -0.54
N LEU A 53 9.12 9.03 0.63
CA LEU A 53 10.04 8.70 1.70
C LEU A 53 11.02 7.61 1.28
N LEU A 54 10.53 6.53 0.65
CA LEU A 54 11.38 5.44 0.18
C LEU A 54 12.40 5.92 -0.86
N ALA A 55 11.97 6.76 -1.79
CA ALA A 55 12.85 7.34 -2.80
C ALA A 55 13.91 8.22 -2.15
N THR A 56 13.54 9.07 -1.20
CA THR A 56 14.45 9.95 -0.49
C THR A 56 15.51 9.18 0.28
N LYS A 57 15.14 8.06 0.89
CA LYS A 57 16.05 7.23 1.68
C LYS A 57 16.79 6.18 0.86
N GLY A 58 16.46 6.02 -0.41
CA GLY A 58 17.08 5.01 -1.26
C GLY A 58 16.76 3.58 -0.82
N VAL A 59 15.58 3.36 -0.28
CA VAL A 59 15.15 2.06 0.27
C VAL A 59 14.12 1.43 -0.66
N THR A 60 14.23 0.12 -0.87
CA THR A 60 13.23 -0.66 -1.61
C THR A 60 12.28 -1.34 -0.62
N ALA A 61 11.06 -1.63 -1.08
CA ALA A 61 10.04 -2.26 -0.26
C ALA A 61 9.15 -3.15 -1.11
N THR A 62 8.36 -3.98 -0.45
CA THR A 62 7.35 -4.83 -1.09
C THR A 62 5.96 -4.33 -0.70
N PHE A 63 5.08 -4.22 -1.69
CA PHE A 63 3.70 -3.82 -1.48
C PHE A 63 2.77 -4.98 -1.79
N PHE A 64 1.83 -5.24 -0.89
CA PHE A 64 0.79 -6.24 -1.06
C PHE A 64 -0.52 -5.50 -1.38
N ILE A 65 -1.12 -5.78 -2.54
CA ILE A 65 -2.25 -5.01 -3.07
C ILE A 65 -3.38 -5.96 -3.46
N PRO A 66 -4.57 -5.86 -2.83
CA PRO A 66 -5.73 -6.62 -3.29
C PRO A 66 -6.09 -6.24 -4.72
N GLY A 67 -6.59 -7.22 -5.50
CA GLY A 67 -6.92 -6.99 -6.91
C GLY A 67 -7.92 -5.86 -7.12
N ARG A 68 -8.92 -5.72 -6.25
CA ARG A 68 -9.90 -4.63 -6.35
C ARG A 68 -9.27 -3.26 -6.13
N VAL A 69 -8.29 -3.17 -5.27
CA VAL A 69 -7.56 -1.91 -5.04
C VAL A 69 -6.78 -1.55 -6.29
N ALA A 70 -6.14 -2.53 -6.93
CA ALA A 70 -5.41 -2.30 -8.18
C ALA A 70 -6.33 -1.80 -9.29
N GLU A 71 -7.55 -2.36 -9.38
CA GLU A 71 -8.54 -1.91 -10.36
C GLU A 71 -9.01 -0.48 -10.12
N ARG A 72 -9.23 -0.11 -8.85
CA ARG A 72 -9.71 1.23 -8.48
C ARG A 72 -8.65 2.31 -8.55
N HIS A 73 -7.39 1.94 -8.33
CA HIS A 73 -6.28 2.88 -8.23
C HIS A 73 -5.11 2.49 -9.13
N PRO A 74 -5.33 2.32 -10.45
CA PRO A 74 -4.25 1.88 -11.34
C PRO A 74 -3.06 2.83 -11.37
N GLY A 75 -3.29 4.13 -11.22
CA GLY A 75 -2.22 5.12 -11.18
C GLY A 75 -1.29 4.93 -9.98
N ARG A 76 -1.82 4.48 -8.85
CA ARG A 76 -1.01 4.20 -7.66
C ARG A 76 -0.19 2.93 -7.83
N VAL A 77 -0.76 1.91 -8.49
CA VAL A 77 -0.02 0.69 -8.80
C VAL A 77 1.16 1.00 -9.73
N GLU A 78 0.93 1.79 -10.77
CA GLU A 78 2.00 2.22 -11.67
C GLU A 78 3.10 2.97 -10.91
N ALA A 79 2.74 3.85 -10.00
CA ALA A 79 3.71 4.59 -9.18
C ALA A 79 4.54 3.67 -8.30
N ILE A 80 3.93 2.63 -7.74
CA ILE A 80 4.61 1.67 -6.86
C ILE A 80 5.65 0.85 -7.63
N VAL A 81 5.32 0.41 -8.85
CA VAL A 81 6.25 -0.42 -9.63
C VAL A 81 7.30 0.38 -10.39
N ALA A 82 7.19 1.68 -10.41
CA ALA A 82 8.14 2.55 -11.12
C ALA A 82 9.54 2.62 -10.46
#